data_946f621435adc982161744f44bd0c44f
#
_entry.id   946f621435adc982161744f44bd0c44f
#
_cell.length_a   1.000
_cell.length_b   1.000
_cell.length_c   1.000
_cell.angle_alpha   90.00
_cell.angle_beta   90.00
_cell.angle_gamma   90.00
#
_symmetry.space_group_name_H-M   'P 1'
#
loop_
_entity.id
_entity.type
_entity.pdbx_description
1 polymer ?
#
loop_
_entity_poly.entity_id
_entity_poly.type
_entity_poly.pdbx_seq_one_letter_code
_entity_poly.pdbx_strand_id
1 'polypeptide(L)'
;MEMAKKKAVALVAAFLALVMAFAAAGCGTKGTGKDGAAAKKNELLFATGGTAGTYYPLGGAIAKVWNSNIPGINVTVQSSGASVENLRLLDKGDADLALAMTNVADDAFKGKGQFSAPLKNFKAVGVVYPDVVQAIVAADSNIKTIQDLKGKKVAVGPTGSGTEVTTRIILAAYGLNYTERKDLQPVYATYADAVDQFKDGHLDSVWNVLAVPAAAIQDITTTKGIRFLSLEGPEYEKLLAENPLLVPYEIPAGTYKGQDKPVKTVAINSALYVRADLPEDLVYQLTKVLYEKKDEIAQGHDRGRQIDLQKALAGITTPVHPGAAKYYAEKGIKLP
;
A
#
# COMPACT_ATOMS: atom_id res chain seq x y z
N MET A 1 -22.55 -63.86 17.37
CA MET A 1 -22.40 -62.39 17.14
C MET A 1 -22.29 -61.65 18.46
N GLU A 2 -22.80 -62.16 19.57
CA GLU A 2 -22.78 -61.52 20.92
C GLU A 2 -21.43 -61.60 21.66
N MET A 3 -20.68 -62.72 21.49
CA MET A 3 -19.37 -62.90 22.10
C MET A 3 -18.27 -62.02 21.51
N ALA A 4 -18.39 -61.60 20.24
CA ALA A 4 -17.42 -60.69 19.61
C ALA A 4 -17.58 -59.23 20.11
N LYS A 5 -18.82 -58.80 20.43
CA LYS A 5 -19.10 -57.48 20.98
C LYS A 5 -18.60 -57.32 22.42
N LYS A 6 -18.68 -58.37 23.25
CA LYS A 6 -18.17 -58.35 24.63
C LYS A 6 -16.64 -58.27 24.71
N LYS A 7 -15.91 -58.88 23.74
CA LYS A 7 -14.45 -58.78 23.67
C LYS A 7 -13.95 -57.42 23.20
N ALA A 8 -14.68 -56.74 22.29
CA ALA A 8 -14.34 -55.40 21.82
C ALA A 8 -14.53 -54.33 22.90
N VAL A 9 -15.57 -54.42 23.72
CA VAL A 9 -15.81 -53.51 24.86
C VAL A 9 -14.76 -53.66 25.95
N ALA A 10 -14.31 -54.91 26.22
CA ALA A 10 -13.25 -55.13 27.24
C ALA A 10 -11.88 -54.61 26.81
N LEU A 11 -11.55 -54.62 25.50
CA LEU A 11 -10.30 -54.07 24.96
C LEU A 11 -10.26 -52.51 24.98
N VAL A 12 -11.41 -51.87 24.74
CA VAL A 12 -11.50 -50.41 24.82
C VAL A 12 -11.41 -49.90 26.26
N ALA A 13 -12.00 -50.63 27.21
CA ALA A 13 -11.92 -50.31 28.64
C ALA A 13 -10.49 -50.47 29.21
N ALA A 14 -9.74 -51.45 28.74
CA ALA A 14 -8.34 -51.68 29.13
C ALA A 14 -7.40 -50.60 28.56
N PHE A 15 -7.70 -50.06 27.37
CA PHE A 15 -6.90 -48.99 26.75
C PHE A 15 -7.14 -47.62 27.43
N LEU A 16 -8.36 -47.34 27.90
CA LEU A 16 -8.67 -46.13 28.67
C LEU A 16 -8.07 -46.13 30.08
N ALA A 17 -7.95 -47.31 30.71
CA ALA A 17 -7.31 -47.40 32.04
C ALA A 17 -5.78 -47.23 31.99
N LEU A 18 -5.13 -47.57 30.87
CA LEU A 18 -3.69 -47.41 30.69
C LEU A 18 -3.28 -45.95 30.43
N VAL A 19 -4.17 -45.14 29.85
CA VAL A 19 -3.91 -43.69 29.61
C VAL A 19 -4.04 -42.87 30.86
N MET A 20 -4.83 -43.30 31.87
CA MET A 20 -4.96 -42.58 33.15
C MET A 20 -3.84 -42.89 34.15
N ALA A 21 -3.05 -43.95 33.96
CA ALA A 21 -1.96 -44.32 34.88
C ALA A 21 -0.65 -43.52 34.60
N PHE A 22 -0.53 -42.83 33.45
CA PHE A 22 0.63 -42.01 33.12
C PHE A 22 0.53 -40.53 33.55
N ALA A 23 -0.60 -40.10 34.12
CA ALA A 23 -0.82 -38.73 34.57
C ALA A 23 -0.44 -38.45 36.02
N ALA A 24 0.00 -39.48 36.80
CA ALA A 24 0.22 -39.35 38.25
C ALA A 24 1.69 -39.45 38.74
N ALA A 25 2.68 -39.51 37.83
CA ALA A 25 4.10 -39.64 38.21
C ALA A 25 4.95 -38.46 37.68
N GLY A 26 4.59 -37.23 38.03
CA GLY A 26 5.32 -36.03 37.59
C GLY A 26 5.33 -34.93 38.65
N CYS A 27 5.57 -35.25 39.91
CA CYS A 27 5.86 -34.23 40.91
C CYS A 27 7.23 -34.50 41.57
N GLY A 28 8.17 -33.59 41.28
CA GLY A 28 9.31 -33.39 42.15
C GLY A 28 10.70 -33.45 41.53
N THR A 29 11.12 -32.37 40.88
CA THR A 29 12.49 -31.86 41.02
C THR A 29 12.51 -30.36 40.79
N LYS A 30 12.82 -29.58 41.85
CA LYS A 30 13.18 -28.18 41.75
C LYS A 30 14.47 -28.04 40.93
N GLY A 31 14.36 -27.89 39.61
CA GLY A 31 15.45 -27.44 38.76
C GLY A 31 15.27 -25.92 38.60
N THR A 32 16.20 -25.13 39.15
CA THR A 32 16.36 -23.70 38.82
C THR A 32 16.91 -23.60 37.39
N GLY A 33 16.06 -23.87 36.42
CA GLY A 33 16.28 -23.51 35.03
C GLY A 33 15.67 -22.13 34.80
N LYS A 34 16.47 -21.15 34.50
CA LYS A 34 16.02 -19.93 33.83
C LYS A 34 15.49 -20.36 32.45
N ASP A 35 14.24 -20.77 32.39
CA ASP A 35 13.51 -20.81 31.15
C ASP A 35 13.36 -19.36 30.71
N GLY A 36 14.21 -18.92 29.79
CA GLY A 36 13.97 -17.72 29.02
C GLY A 36 12.64 -17.92 28.29
N ALA A 37 11.54 -17.41 28.88
CA ALA A 37 10.30 -17.27 28.17
C ALA A 37 10.65 -16.52 26.89
N ALA A 38 10.55 -17.19 25.74
CA ALA A 38 10.67 -16.53 24.45
C ALA A 38 9.70 -15.36 24.49
N ALA A 39 10.23 -14.14 24.52
CA ALA A 39 9.42 -12.94 24.59
C ALA A 39 8.37 -13.03 23.45
N LYS A 40 7.09 -12.97 23.82
CA LYS A 40 6.00 -13.05 22.86
C LYS A 40 6.21 -11.92 21.85
N LYS A 41 6.55 -12.25 20.60
CA LYS A 41 6.77 -11.26 19.56
C LYS A 41 5.47 -10.47 19.37
N ASN A 42 5.58 -9.15 19.24
CA ASN A 42 4.47 -8.33 18.78
C ASN A 42 4.23 -8.63 17.30
N GLU A 43 3.15 -9.34 17.00
CA GLU A 43 2.73 -9.61 15.63
C GLU A 43 2.05 -8.34 15.08
N LEU A 44 2.57 -7.82 13.97
CA LEU A 44 2.06 -6.62 13.33
C LEU A 44 1.65 -6.94 11.89
N LEU A 45 0.45 -6.55 11.50
CA LEU A 45 -0.06 -6.70 10.16
C LEU A 45 0.12 -5.41 9.36
N PHE A 46 0.82 -5.52 8.23
CA PHE A 46 1.13 -4.40 7.35
C PHE A 46 0.33 -4.48 6.04
N ALA A 47 -0.76 -3.72 5.95
CA ALA A 47 -1.58 -3.60 4.75
C ALA A 47 -0.88 -2.75 3.67
N THR A 48 -0.80 -3.27 2.45
CA THR A 48 -0.02 -2.68 1.37
C THR A 48 -0.85 -2.38 0.13
N GLY A 49 -0.87 -3.24 -0.87
CA GLY A 49 -1.62 -3.09 -2.12
C GLY A 49 -1.55 -4.36 -2.94
N GLY A 50 -1.99 -4.31 -4.17
CA GLY A 50 -1.89 -5.44 -5.10
C GLY A 50 -0.43 -5.82 -5.38
N THR A 51 -0.16 -7.11 -5.57
CA THR A 51 1.19 -7.67 -5.70
C THR A 51 1.99 -7.13 -6.88
N ALA A 52 1.32 -6.70 -7.95
CA ALA A 52 1.93 -6.06 -9.13
C ALA A 52 2.14 -4.54 -8.96
N GLY A 53 1.71 -3.95 -7.84
CA GLY A 53 1.93 -2.54 -7.51
C GLY A 53 3.22 -2.33 -6.71
N THR A 54 3.53 -1.06 -6.42
CA THR A 54 4.74 -0.68 -5.66
C THR A 54 4.63 -1.03 -4.17
N TYR A 55 3.45 -0.89 -3.56
CA TYR A 55 3.26 -1.04 -2.11
C TYR A 55 3.64 -2.42 -1.58
N TYR A 56 3.24 -3.49 -2.26
CA TYR A 56 3.46 -4.85 -1.76
C TYR A 56 4.95 -5.22 -1.72
N PRO A 57 5.73 -5.13 -2.81
CA PRO A 57 7.15 -5.46 -2.78
C PRO A 57 7.96 -4.50 -1.91
N LEU A 58 7.66 -3.20 -1.90
CA LEU A 58 8.32 -2.23 -1.02
C LEU A 58 7.99 -2.49 0.46
N GLY A 59 6.72 -2.78 0.77
CA GLY A 59 6.29 -3.17 2.12
C GLY A 59 7.01 -4.41 2.61
N GLY A 60 7.23 -5.40 1.72
CA GLY A 60 8.03 -6.59 2.01
C GLY A 60 9.49 -6.26 2.37
N ALA A 61 10.13 -5.35 1.62
CA ALA A 61 11.48 -4.89 1.91
C ALA A 61 11.55 -4.14 3.26
N ILE A 62 10.59 -3.25 3.54
CA ILE A 62 10.49 -2.52 4.81
C ILE A 62 10.27 -3.50 5.98
N ALA A 63 9.30 -4.40 5.88
CA ALA A 63 9.00 -5.39 6.92
C ALA A 63 10.21 -6.29 7.25
N LYS A 64 10.92 -6.73 6.21
CA LYS A 64 12.16 -7.50 6.38
C LYS A 64 13.20 -6.74 7.21
N VAL A 65 13.41 -5.46 6.90
CA VAL A 65 14.38 -4.62 7.62
C VAL A 65 13.92 -4.37 9.06
N TRP A 66 12.65 -4.11 9.31
CA TRP A 66 12.11 -4.00 10.66
C TRP A 66 12.28 -5.28 11.46
N ASN A 67 11.91 -6.43 10.91
CA ASN A 67 12.04 -7.74 11.57
C ASN A 67 13.49 -8.09 11.91
N SER A 68 14.45 -7.59 11.12
CA SER A 68 15.88 -7.83 11.35
C SER A 68 16.50 -6.85 12.36
N ASN A 69 15.97 -5.63 12.49
CA ASN A 69 16.59 -4.55 13.26
C ASN A 69 15.84 -4.18 14.55
N ILE A 70 14.60 -4.65 14.74
CA ILE A 70 13.81 -4.36 15.95
C ILE A 70 13.51 -5.66 16.68
N PRO A 71 14.14 -5.91 17.83
CA PRO A 71 13.90 -7.12 18.60
C PRO A 71 12.43 -7.21 19.10
N GLY A 72 11.88 -8.41 19.10
CA GLY A 72 10.57 -8.68 19.67
C GLY A 72 9.37 -8.28 18.82
N ILE A 73 9.56 -7.97 17.53
CA ILE A 73 8.46 -7.77 16.57
C ILE A 73 8.48 -8.82 15.45
N ASN A 74 7.33 -9.02 14.84
CA ASN A 74 7.18 -9.74 13.59
C ASN A 74 6.15 -9.03 12.73
N VAL A 75 6.60 -8.37 11.66
CA VAL A 75 5.76 -7.66 10.70
C VAL A 75 5.46 -8.57 9.53
N THR A 76 4.18 -8.85 9.30
CA THR A 76 3.70 -9.63 8.15
C THR A 76 3.01 -8.71 7.16
N VAL A 77 3.38 -8.82 5.89
CA VAL A 77 2.82 -8.02 4.81
C VAL A 77 1.57 -8.68 4.24
N GLN A 78 0.51 -7.89 4.08
CA GLN A 78 -0.74 -8.31 3.45
C GLN A 78 -1.01 -7.49 2.19
N SER A 79 -1.41 -8.15 1.11
CA SER A 79 -1.98 -7.49 -0.06
C SER A 79 -3.38 -6.97 0.24
N SER A 80 -3.76 -5.85 -0.40
CA SER A 80 -5.06 -5.20 -0.22
C SER A 80 -5.47 -4.43 -1.48
N GLY A 81 -6.64 -3.79 -1.45
CA GLY A 81 -7.07 -2.81 -2.45
C GLY A 81 -6.38 -1.46 -2.34
N ALA A 82 -5.35 -1.33 -1.51
CA ALA A 82 -4.52 -0.14 -1.26
C ALA A 82 -5.25 0.98 -0.47
N SER A 83 -4.99 2.26 -0.76
CA SER A 83 -5.13 3.39 0.16
C SER A 83 -6.46 3.49 0.92
N VAL A 84 -7.60 3.40 0.25
CA VAL A 84 -8.93 3.52 0.91
C VAL A 84 -9.21 2.34 1.82
N GLU A 85 -8.92 1.12 1.33
CA GLU A 85 -9.08 -0.10 2.12
C GLU A 85 -8.13 -0.10 3.32
N ASN A 86 -6.87 0.27 3.11
CA ASN A 86 -5.84 0.30 4.13
C ASN A 86 -6.20 1.21 5.31
N LEU A 87 -6.70 2.40 5.03
CA LEU A 87 -7.13 3.33 6.08
C LEU A 87 -8.35 2.82 6.85
N ARG A 88 -9.27 2.10 6.18
CA ARG A 88 -10.38 1.41 6.83
C ARG A 88 -9.91 0.26 7.72
N LEU A 89 -8.90 -0.51 7.26
CA LEU A 89 -8.31 -1.59 8.05
C LEU A 89 -7.64 -1.04 9.32
N LEU A 90 -6.86 0.06 9.21
CA LEU A 90 -6.29 0.73 10.37
C LEU A 90 -7.36 1.22 11.35
N ASP A 91 -8.40 1.89 10.84
CA ASP A 91 -9.45 2.47 11.68
C ASP A 91 -10.25 1.40 12.44
N LYS A 92 -10.46 0.23 11.82
CA LYS A 92 -11.10 -0.93 12.45
C LYS A 92 -10.19 -1.72 13.39
N GLY A 93 -8.87 -1.55 13.29
CA GLY A 93 -7.88 -2.38 14.00
C GLY A 93 -7.60 -3.72 13.32
N ASP A 94 -8.01 -3.89 12.05
CA ASP A 94 -7.76 -5.10 11.25
C ASP A 94 -6.34 -5.09 10.62
N ALA A 95 -5.63 -3.97 10.69
CA ALA A 95 -4.21 -3.82 10.37
C ALA A 95 -3.55 -2.88 11.37
N ASP A 96 -2.24 -3.05 11.59
CA ASP A 96 -1.45 -2.22 12.49
C ASP A 96 -0.70 -1.12 11.76
N LEU A 97 -0.25 -1.42 10.54
CA LEU A 97 0.55 -0.58 9.67
C LEU A 97 -0.07 -0.56 8.27
N ALA A 98 0.02 0.55 7.57
CA ALA A 98 -0.47 0.63 6.20
C ALA A 98 0.28 1.66 5.35
N LEU A 99 0.36 1.41 4.02
CA LEU A 99 0.73 2.43 3.03
C LEU A 99 -0.54 3.05 2.45
N ALA A 100 -0.56 4.37 2.35
CA ALA A 100 -1.65 5.10 1.69
C ALA A 100 -1.15 6.41 1.08
N MET A 101 -1.82 6.86 0.02
CA MET A 101 -1.59 8.18 -0.57
C MET A 101 -2.09 9.28 0.37
N THR A 102 -1.36 10.39 0.45
CA THR A 102 -1.65 11.48 1.39
C THR A 102 -2.99 12.17 1.15
N ASN A 103 -3.44 12.30 -0.09
CA ASN A 103 -4.76 12.83 -0.43
C ASN A 103 -5.90 11.93 0.09
N VAL A 104 -5.75 10.60 -0.03
CA VAL A 104 -6.73 9.64 0.47
C VAL A 104 -6.76 9.64 2.00
N ALA A 105 -5.62 9.81 2.65
CA ALA A 105 -5.54 9.92 4.10
C ALA A 105 -6.17 11.23 4.61
N ASP A 106 -6.00 12.33 3.89
CA ASP A 106 -6.67 13.61 4.17
C ASP A 106 -8.19 13.47 4.09
N ASP A 107 -8.68 12.86 3.00
CA ASP A 107 -10.10 12.59 2.82
C ASP A 107 -10.66 11.68 3.92
N ALA A 108 -9.94 10.61 4.26
CA ALA A 108 -10.33 9.69 5.32
C ALA A 108 -10.43 10.40 6.68
N PHE A 109 -9.44 11.21 7.02
CA PHE A 109 -9.41 11.93 8.29
C PHE A 109 -10.51 12.98 8.40
N LYS A 110 -10.93 13.57 7.26
CA LYS A 110 -12.01 14.57 7.17
C LYS A 110 -13.39 13.99 6.90
N GLY A 111 -13.51 12.69 6.60
CA GLY A 111 -14.77 12.04 6.23
C GLY A 111 -15.29 12.54 4.87
N LYS A 112 -14.39 12.62 3.88
CA LYS A 112 -14.70 13.09 2.53
C LYS A 112 -14.50 12.00 1.48
N GLY A 113 -14.86 12.29 0.24
CA GLY A 113 -14.66 11.39 -0.90
C GLY A 113 -15.38 10.05 -0.72
N GLN A 114 -14.62 8.97 -0.58
CA GLN A 114 -15.16 7.61 -0.37
C GLN A 114 -15.44 7.28 1.11
N PHE A 115 -15.28 8.23 2.02
CA PHE A 115 -15.49 8.05 3.45
C PHE A 115 -16.74 8.81 3.90
N SER A 116 -17.75 8.08 4.38
CA SER A 116 -19.01 8.65 4.86
C SER A 116 -18.91 9.33 6.23
N ALA A 117 -17.83 9.05 6.96
CA ALA A 117 -17.51 9.63 8.27
C ALA A 117 -15.99 9.74 8.44
N PRO A 118 -15.50 10.67 9.28
CA PRO A 118 -14.09 10.77 9.61
C PRO A 118 -13.54 9.51 10.26
N LEU A 119 -12.43 8.99 9.74
CA LEU A 119 -11.65 7.93 10.37
C LEU A 119 -10.60 8.57 11.28
N LYS A 120 -10.50 8.12 12.53
CA LYS A 120 -9.63 8.76 13.53
C LYS A 120 -8.61 7.82 14.18
N ASN A 121 -8.75 6.51 13.96
CA ASN A 121 -7.88 5.53 14.58
C ASN A 121 -6.61 5.23 13.76
N PHE A 122 -6.13 6.25 13.03
CA PHE A 122 -4.83 6.15 12.37
C PHE A 122 -4.03 7.46 12.50
N LYS A 123 -2.72 7.35 12.44
CA LYS A 123 -1.78 8.48 12.47
C LYS A 123 -0.65 8.27 11.48
N ALA A 124 -0.08 9.37 10.98
CA ALA A 124 1.03 9.33 10.06
C ALA A 124 2.34 8.98 10.77
N VAL A 125 3.15 8.18 10.10
CA VAL A 125 4.57 8.02 10.41
C VAL A 125 5.37 8.94 9.50
N GLY A 126 5.24 8.82 8.17
CA GLY A 126 5.91 9.72 7.25
C GLY A 126 5.91 9.24 5.80
N VAL A 127 6.31 10.10 4.90
CA VAL A 127 6.40 9.85 3.47
C VAL A 127 7.47 8.81 3.17
N VAL A 128 7.15 7.90 2.26
CA VAL A 128 8.05 6.84 1.80
C VAL A 128 8.57 7.13 0.39
N TYR A 129 7.68 7.46 -0.54
CA TYR A 129 8.05 7.80 -1.92
C TYR A 129 6.87 8.53 -2.62
N PRO A 130 7.12 9.23 -3.76
CA PRO A 130 6.04 9.79 -4.58
C PRO A 130 5.49 8.75 -5.56
N ASP A 131 4.17 8.58 -5.60
CA ASP A 131 3.45 7.94 -6.69
C ASP A 131 3.17 8.95 -7.79
N VAL A 132 3.42 8.57 -9.03
CA VAL A 132 3.30 9.42 -10.22
C VAL A 132 2.14 8.93 -11.08
N VAL A 133 1.32 9.85 -11.54
CA VAL A 133 0.23 9.56 -12.49
C VAL A 133 0.83 9.25 -13.86
N GLN A 134 0.45 8.10 -14.40
CA GLN A 134 0.97 7.57 -15.66
C GLN A 134 -0.20 7.08 -16.50
N ALA A 135 -0.73 7.97 -17.35
CA ALA A 135 -1.82 7.68 -18.26
C ALA A 135 -1.26 7.25 -19.61
N ILE A 136 -1.55 6.03 -20.04
CA ILE A 136 -1.04 5.47 -21.29
C ILE A 136 -2.14 5.02 -22.24
N VAL A 137 -1.85 5.10 -23.52
CA VAL A 137 -2.64 4.58 -24.65
C VAL A 137 -1.72 3.84 -25.62
N ALA A 138 -2.27 3.03 -26.52
CA ALA A 138 -1.48 2.43 -27.59
C ALA A 138 -0.86 3.51 -28.48
N ALA A 139 0.38 3.30 -28.94
CA ALA A 139 1.12 4.29 -29.75
C ALA A 139 0.42 4.65 -31.06
N ASP A 140 -0.27 3.69 -31.66
CA ASP A 140 -1.05 3.82 -32.91
C ASP A 140 -2.50 4.29 -32.68
N SER A 141 -2.92 4.52 -31.42
CA SER A 141 -4.25 5.02 -31.07
C SER A 141 -4.48 6.45 -31.58
N ASN A 142 -5.72 6.76 -31.89
CA ASN A 142 -6.16 8.13 -32.21
C ASN A 142 -6.35 9.01 -30.96
N ILE A 143 -6.22 8.46 -29.76
CA ILE A 143 -6.33 9.19 -28.47
C ILE A 143 -5.05 9.98 -28.26
N LYS A 144 -5.11 11.31 -28.30
CA LYS A 144 -3.95 12.21 -28.17
C LYS A 144 -4.01 13.07 -26.90
N THR A 145 -5.21 13.33 -26.41
CA THR A 145 -5.50 14.18 -25.26
C THR A 145 -6.35 13.42 -24.23
N ILE A 146 -6.46 13.97 -23.03
CA ILE A 146 -7.34 13.41 -21.99
C ILE A 146 -8.80 13.42 -22.45
N GLN A 147 -9.23 14.48 -23.17
CA GLN A 147 -10.61 14.63 -23.64
C GLN A 147 -10.99 13.55 -24.66
N ASP A 148 -10.03 13.00 -25.41
CA ASP A 148 -10.27 11.91 -26.38
C ASP A 148 -10.66 10.58 -25.70
N LEU A 149 -10.53 10.49 -24.36
CA LEU A 149 -10.99 9.34 -23.58
C LEU A 149 -12.50 9.24 -23.46
N LYS A 150 -13.25 10.25 -23.91
CA LYS A 150 -14.71 10.20 -23.90
C LYS A 150 -15.26 9.00 -24.67
N GLY A 151 -16.10 8.19 -24.03
CA GLY A 151 -16.66 6.95 -24.57
C GLY A 151 -15.72 5.74 -24.57
N LYS A 152 -14.46 5.92 -24.16
CA LYS A 152 -13.42 4.87 -24.20
C LYS A 152 -13.45 3.96 -22.97
N LYS A 153 -12.88 2.76 -23.11
CA LYS A 153 -12.66 1.81 -22.01
C LYS A 153 -11.34 2.13 -21.33
N VAL A 154 -11.41 2.59 -20.09
CA VAL A 154 -10.26 3.09 -19.34
C VAL A 154 -10.09 2.31 -18.04
N ALA A 155 -8.95 1.64 -17.86
CA ALA A 155 -8.58 1.09 -16.57
C ALA A 155 -8.22 2.25 -15.63
N VAL A 156 -9.05 2.48 -14.62
CA VAL A 156 -8.96 3.61 -13.68
C VAL A 156 -8.30 3.24 -12.36
N GLY A 157 -7.86 2.00 -12.23
CA GLY A 157 -7.33 1.42 -11.00
C GLY A 157 -8.35 0.56 -10.25
N PRO A 158 -7.90 -0.27 -9.30
CA PRO A 158 -8.78 -1.11 -8.50
C PRO A 158 -9.77 -0.29 -7.67
N THR A 159 -10.95 -0.86 -7.42
CA THR A 159 -11.91 -0.26 -6.49
C THR A 159 -11.28 -0.09 -5.09
N GLY A 160 -11.42 1.09 -4.49
CA GLY A 160 -10.84 1.37 -3.17
C GLY A 160 -9.35 1.66 -3.19
N SER A 161 -8.75 1.86 -4.36
CA SER A 161 -7.34 2.25 -4.48
C SER A 161 -7.17 3.78 -4.53
N GLY A 162 -5.98 4.24 -4.11
CA GLY A 162 -5.59 5.63 -4.31
C GLY A 162 -5.45 5.99 -5.80
N THR A 163 -5.14 5.01 -6.65
CA THR A 163 -5.11 5.17 -8.11
C THR A 163 -6.48 5.58 -8.64
N GLU A 164 -7.55 4.86 -8.26
CA GLU A 164 -8.92 5.21 -8.68
C GLU A 164 -9.31 6.61 -8.21
N VAL A 165 -9.07 6.92 -6.93
CA VAL A 165 -9.38 8.24 -6.36
C VAL A 165 -8.67 9.36 -7.13
N THR A 166 -7.37 9.22 -7.36
CA THR A 166 -6.56 10.23 -8.05
C THR A 166 -6.94 10.35 -9.53
N THR A 167 -7.15 9.22 -10.23
CA THR A 167 -7.61 9.19 -11.62
C THR A 167 -8.96 9.89 -11.77
N ARG A 168 -9.90 9.66 -10.87
CA ARG A 168 -11.23 10.28 -10.87
C ARG A 168 -11.15 11.80 -10.70
N ILE A 169 -10.32 12.28 -9.78
CA ILE A 169 -10.09 13.71 -9.57
C ILE A 169 -9.54 14.36 -10.84
N ILE A 170 -8.52 13.76 -11.46
CA ILE A 170 -7.89 14.30 -12.66
C ILE A 170 -8.86 14.30 -13.84
N LEU A 171 -9.52 13.17 -14.12
CA LEU A 171 -10.48 13.09 -15.22
C LEU A 171 -11.63 14.09 -15.05
N ALA A 172 -12.13 14.29 -13.81
CA ALA A 172 -13.15 15.30 -13.53
C ALA A 172 -12.66 16.72 -13.82
N ALA A 173 -11.40 17.07 -13.49
CA ALA A 173 -10.80 18.36 -13.80
C ALA A 173 -10.71 18.60 -15.32
N TYR A 174 -10.51 17.54 -16.11
CA TYR A 174 -10.52 17.57 -17.58
C TYR A 174 -11.93 17.39 -18.18
N GLY A 175 -12.98 17.53 -17.39
CA GLY A 175 -14.36 17.50 -17.85
C GLY A 175 -14.94 16.11 -18.08
N LEU A 176 -14.26 15.04 -17.67
CA LEU A 176 -14.71 13.65 -17.80
C LEU A 176 -15.18 13.10 -16.44
N ASN A 177 -16.48 12.84 -16.29
CA ASN A 177 -17.05 12.27 -15.09
C ASN A 177 -17.67 10.89 -15.39
N TYR A 178 -16.99 9.82 -14.96
CA TYR A 178 -17.43 8.45 -15.23
C TYR A 178 -18.34 7.86 -14.15
N THR A 179 -18.42 8.47 -12.99
CA THR A 179 -19.26 7.99 -11.89
C THR A 179 -20.72 8.43 -12.07
N GLU A 180 -20.95 9.69 -12.40
CA GLU A 180 -22.28 10.28 -12.53
C GLU A 180 -22.76 10.35 -13.99
N ARG A 181 -21.94 10.94 -14.87
CA ARG A 181 -22.32 11.18 -16.28
C ARG A 181 -21.94 10.05 -17.22
N LYS A 182 -21.13 9.10 -16.77
CA LYS A 182 -20.65 7.98 -17.60
C LYS A 182 -19.95 8.42 -18.89
N ASP A 183 -19.14 9.50 -18.79
CA ASP A 183 -18.44 10.06 -19.95
C ASP A 183 -17.44 9.07 -20.58
N LEU A 184 -17.01 8.03 -19.85
CA LEU A 184 -16.20 6.91 -20.31
C LEU A 184 -16.64 5.60 -19.63
N GLN A 185 -16.09 4.47 -20.08
CA GLN A 185 -16.35 3.14 -19.52
C GLN A 185 -15.21 2.78 -18.54
N PRO A 186 -15.38 2.96 -17.21
CA PRO A 186 -14.34 2.66 -16.26
C PRO A 186 -14.20 1.14 -16.09
N VAL A 187 -12.95 0.67 -16.05
CA VAL A 187 -12.60 -0.70 -15.71
C VAL A 187 -11.78 -0.69 -14.42
N TYR A 188 -12.36 -1.28 -13.38
CA TYR A 188 -11.75 -1.37 -12.05
C TYR A 188 -10.90 -2.63 -11.94
N ALA A 189 -9.78 -2.65 -12.65
CA ALA A 189 -8.89 -3.79 -12.71
C ALA A 189 -7.69 -3.65 -11.78
N THR A 190 -7.12 -4.77 -11.34
CA THR A 190 -5.79 -4.78 -10.74
C THR A 190 -4.75 -4.36 -11.78
N TYR A 191 -3.54 -3.98 -11.35
CA TYR A 191 -2.50 -3.61 -12.30
C TYR A 191 -2.13 -4.76 -13.24
N ALA A 192 -2.09 -6.00 -12.75
CA ALA A 192 -1.82 -7.17 -13.57
C ALA A 192 -2.91 -7.38 -14.64
N ASP A 193 -4.19 -7.39 -14.21
CA ASP A 193 -5.32 -7.58 -15.13
C ASP A 193 -5.42 -6.44 -16.15
N ALA A 194 -5.10 -5.19 -15.75
CA ALA A 194 -5.09 -4.04 -16.66
C ALA A 194 -3.98 -4.16 -17.72
N VAL A 195 -2.80 -4.68 -17.34
CA VAL A 195 -1.69 -4.97 -18.26
C VAL A 195 -2.13 -5.98 -19.31
N ASP A 196 -2.69 -7.11 -18.89
CA ASP A 196 -3.13 -8.17 -19.80
C ASP A 196 -4.25 -7.68 -20.73
N GLN A 197 -5.30 -7.07 -20.19
CA GLN A 197 -6.39 -6.52 -20.99
C GLN A 197 -5.94 -5.44 -21.99
N PHE A 198 -4.94 -4.63 -21.63
CA PHE A 198 -4.41 -3.61 -22.55
C PHE A 198 -3.57 -4.23 -23.65
N LYS A 199 -2.72 -5.22 -23.35
CA LYS A 199 -1.96 -5.97 -24.35
C LYS A 199 -2.89 -6.66 -25.35
N ASP A 200 -4.00 -7.22 -24.88
CA ASP A 200 -5.01 -7.90 -25.70
C ASP A 200 -5.94 -6.93 -26.48
N GLY A 201 -5.80 -5.61 -26.27
CA GLY A 201 -6.60 -4.61 -26.95
C GLY A 201 -8.03 -4.45 -26.40
N HIS A 202 -8.31 -4.95 -25.21
CA HIS A 202 -9.60 -4.81 -24.54
C HIS A 202 -9.78 -3.49 -23.81
N LEU A 203 -8.69 -2.72 -23.65
CA LEU A 203 -8.68 -1.39 -23.04
C LEU A 203 -8.10 -0.36 -24.03
N ASP A 204 -8.70 0.81 -24.05
CA ASP A 204 -8.20 1.96 -24.83
C ASP A 204 -7.11 2.72 -24.08
N SER A 205 -7.17 2.76 -22.74
CA SER A 205 -6.22 3.46 -21.88
C SER A 205 -6.06 2.75 -20.55
N VAL A 206 -4.85 2.88 -19.95
CA VAL A 206 -4.56 2.43 -18.59
C VAL A 206 -3.98 3.57 -17.80
N TRP A 207 -4.55 3.82 -16.62
CA TRP A 207 -4.08 4.79 -15.66
C TRP A 207 -3.43 4.09 -14.47
N ASN A 208 -2.18 4.43 -14.24
CA ASN A 208 -1.41 3.96 -13.10
C ASN A 208 -1.01 5.15 -12.24
N VAL A 209 -1.09 5.02 -10.93
CA VAL A 209 -0.51 5.96 -9.98
C VAL A 209 0.45 5.16 -9.12
N LEU A 210 1.69 5.09 -9.59
CA LEU A 210 2.75 4.21 -9.12
C LEU A 210 4.10 4.93 -9.14
N ALA A 211 5.10 4.32 -8.52
CA ALA A 211 6.49 4.75 -8.68
C ALA A 211 6.95 4.75 -10.16
N VAL A 212 7.89 5.61 -10.50
CA VAL A 212 8.51 5.69 -11.84
C VAL A 212 9.96 5.20 -11.77
N PRO A 213 10.38 4.23 -12.64
CA PRO A 213 9.56 3.47 -13.58
C PRO A 213 8.64 2.46 -12.86
N ALA A 214 7.46 2.20 -13.44
CA ALA A 214 6.50 1.21 -12.99
C ALA A 214 6.69 -0.12 -13.73
N ALA A 215 6.80 -1.23 -12.99
CA ALA A 215 6.96 -2.56 -13.58
C ALA A 215 5.80 -2.93 -14.51
N ALA A 216 4.56 -2.57 -14.16
CA ALA A 216 3.37 -2.77 -14.98
C ALA A 216 3.49 -2.11 -16.37
N ILE A 217 4.01 -0.88 -16.44
CA ILE A 217 4.21 -0.19 -17.73
C ILE A 217 5.40 -0.77 -18.48
N GLN A 218 6.50 -1.10 -17.80
CA GLN A 218 7.63 -1.79 -18.42
C GLN A 218 7.18 -3.09 -19.07
N ASP A 219 6.33 -3.88 -18.41
CA ASP A 219 5.80 -5.11 -18.97
C ASP A 219 4.96 -4.87 -20.23
N ILE A 220 4.08 -3.87 -20.24
CA ILE A 220 3.33 -3.48 -21.47
C ILE A 220 4.30 -3.17 -22.61
N THR A 221 5.36 -2.41 -22.34
CA THR A 221 6.32 -1.98 -23.39
C THR A 221 7.17 -3.09 -23.97
N THR A 222 7.14 -4.29 -23.41
CA THR A 222 7.81 -5.47 -23.98
C THR A 222 7.15 -5.93 -25.28
N THR A 223 5.83 -5.79 -25.40
CA THR A 223 5.02 -6.35 -26.48
C THR A 223 4.22 -5.29 -27.25
N LYS A 224 3.96 -4.14 -26.67
CA LYS A 224 3.10 -3.10 -27.26
C LYS A 224 3.75 -1.72 -27.18
N GLY A 225 3.75 -0.98 -28.28
CA GLY A 225 4.12 0.44 -28.28
C GLY A 225 3.09 1.26 -27.51
N ILE A 226 3.56 2.20 -26.70
CA ILE A 226 2.69 3.08 -25.92
C ILE A 226 2.98 4.55 -26.20
N ARG A 227 2.00 5.38 -25.89
CA ARG A 227 2.13 6.84 -25.77
C ARG A 227 1.54 7.26 -24.42
N PHE A 228 2.22 8.17 -23.75
CA PHE A 228 1.69 8.82 -22.56
C PHE A 228 0.77 9.97 -22.94
N LEU A 229 -0.27 10.19 -22.14
CA LEU A 229 -1.09 11.40 -22.19
C LEU A 229 -0.52 12.39 -21.14
N SER A 230 0.01 13.52 -21.62
CA SER A 230 0.46 14.60 -20.76
C SER A 230 -0.73 15.33 -20.13
N LEU A 231 -0.55 15.82 -18.90
CA LEU A 231 -1.48 16.72 -18.24
C LEU A 231 -1.08 18.16 -18.56
N GLU A 232 -1.88 18.84 -19.37
CA GLU A 232 -1.56 20.16 -19.92
C GLU A 232 -2.82 21.06 -19.94
N GLY A 233 -2.61 22.34 -20.28
CA GLY A 233 -3.71 23.30 -20.46
C GLY A 233 -4.19 23.94 -19.17
N PRO A 234 -5.23 24.79 -19.26
CA PRO A 234 -5.81 25.47 -18.11
C PRO A 234 -6.41 24.51 -17.07
N GLU A 235 -6.83 23.32 -17.50
CA GLU A 235 -7.32 22.26 -16.63
C GLU A 235 -6.25 21.76 -15.68
N TYR A 236 -4.99 21.70 -16.13
CA TYR A 236 -3.84 21.31 -15.30
C TYR A 236 -3.59 22.32 -14.19
N GLU A 237 -3.58 23.62 -14.50
CA GLU A 237 -3.37 24.67 -13.51
C GLU A 237 -4.50 24.70 -12.48
N LYS A 238 -5.75 24.55 -12.94
CA LYS A 238 -6.92 24.42 -12.08
C LYS A 238 -6.83 23.19 -11.18
N LEU A 239 -6.44 22.03 -11.74
CA LEU A 239 -6.26 20.78 -10.98
C LEU A 239 -5.30 20.99 -9.80
N LEU A 240 -4.15 21.62 -10.04
CA LEU A 240 -3.16 21.88 -8.98
C LEU A 240 -3.68 22.87 -7.94
N ALA A 241 -4.38 23.93 -8.36
CA ALA A 241 -4.94 24.92 -7.45
C ALA A 241 -5.99 24.33 -6.51
N GLU A 242 -6.84 23.43 -7.03
CA GLU A 242 -7.91 22.79 -6.26
C GLU A 242 -7.43 21.57 -5.43
N ASN A 243 -6.26 21.01 -5.77
CA ASN A 243 -5.73 19.80 -5.14
C ASN A 243 -4.26 20.01 -4.69
N PRO A 244 -4.02 20.73 -3.60
CA PRO A 244 -2.66 21.13 -3.18
C PRO A 244 -1.75 19.96 -2.78
N LEU A 245 -2.27 18.75 -2.61
CA LEU A 245 -1.48 17.55 -2.37
C LEU A 245 -0.96 16.90 -3.66
N LEU A 246 -1.50 17.27 -4.83
CA LEU A 246 -0.92 16.94 -6.12
C LEU A 246 0.19 17.94 -6.44
N VAL A 247 1.36 17.41 -6.76
CA VAL A 247 2.52 18.25 -7.10
C VAL A 247 2.92 18.04 -8.56
N PRO A 248 3.39 19.08 -9.26
CA PRO A 248 3.92 18.95 -10.61
C PRO A 248 5.02 17.88 -10.67
N TYR A 249 4.97 17.05 -11.70
CA TYR A 249 5.99 16.04 -11.96
C TYR A 249 6.23 15.91 -13.47
N GLU A 250 7.47 15.61 -13.84
CA GLU A 250 7.84 15.28 -15.21
C GLU A 250 8.51 13.90 -15.24
N ILE A 251 7.94 12.98 -16.02
CA ILE A 251 8.58 11.68 -16.28
C ILE A 251 9.68 11.94 -17.31
N PRO A 252 10.97 11.70 -16.98
CA PRO A 252 12.07 11.97 -17.89
C PRO A 252 11.96 11.15 -19.17
N ALA A 253 12.39 11.72 -20.28
CA ALA A 253 12.53 10.99 -21.55
C ALA A 253 13.41 9.74 -21.37
N GLY A 254 13.08 8.66 -22.06
CA GLY A 254 13.82 7.40 -22.00
C GLY A 254 13.56 6.56 -20.74
N THR A 255 12.60 6.96 -19.88
CA THR A 255 12.18 6.16 -18.71
C THR A 255 11.57 4.81 -19.13
N TYR A 256 10.83 4.82 -20.23
CA TYR A 256 10.21 3.62 -20.81
C TYR A 256 10.61 3.44 -22.27
N LYS A 257 10.60 2.20 -22.75
CA LYS A 257 10.89 1.89 -24.15
C LYS A 257 9.90 2.63 -25.07
N GLY A 258 10.44 3.41 -26.03
CA GLY A 258 9.65 4.20 -26.97
C GLY A 258 9.08 5.52 -26.44
N GLN A 259 9.45 5.93 -25.22
CA GLN A 259 9.13 7.22 -24.66
C GLN A 259 10.32 8.19 -24.88
N ASP A 260 10.35 8.88 -26.02
CA ASP A 260 11.49 9.71 -26.43
C ASP A 260 11.41 11.16 -25.92
N LYS A 261 10.28 11.56 -25.34
CA LYS A 261 10.02 12.91 -24.82
C LYS A 261 9.64 12.86 -23.35
N PRO A 262 9.96 13.91 -22.58
CA PRO A 262 9.45 14.02 -21.22
C PRO A 262 7.92 14.11 -21.22
N VAL A 263 7.30 13.65 -20.13
CA VAL A 263 5.83 13.65 -19.95
C VAL A 263 5.45 14.50 -18.75
N LYS A 264 4.77 15.61 -18.97
CA LYS A 264 4.22 16.45 -17.92
C LYS A 264 3.04 15.75 -17.24
N THR A 265 3.09 15.64 -15.93
CA THR A 265 2.09 14.97 -15.12
C THR A 265 2.09 15.51 -13.69
N VAL A 266 1.47 14.78 -12.76
CA VAL A 266 1.47 15.08 -11.33
C VAL A 266 1.93 13.86 -10.53
N ALA A 267 2.43 14.13 -9.33
CA ALA A 267 2.72 13.13 -8.32
C ALA A 267 1.93 13.40 -7.04
N ILE A 268 1.76 12.35 -6.25
CA ILE A 268 1.18 12.36 -4.91
C ILE A 268 2.06 11.54 -3.97
N ASN A 269 2.28 12.02 -2.76
CA ASN A 269 3.11 11.28 -1.82
C ASN A 269 2.37 10.07 -1.25
N SER A 270 3.06 8.95 -1.20
CA SER A 270 2.68 7.78 -0.42
C SER A 270 3.40 7.77 0.91
N ALA A 271 2.63 7.56 1.98
CA ALA A 271 3.14 7.60 3.34
C ALA A 271 2.78 6.32 4.11
N LEU A 272 3.58 6.04 5.11
CA LEU A 272 3.31 5.03 6.13
C LEU A 272 2.37 5.64 7.17
N TYR A 273 1.33 4.90 7.47
CA TYR A 273 0.37 5.15 8.55
C TYR A 273 0.35 3.98 9.51
N VAL A 274 0.01 4.26 10.75
CA VAL A 274 -0.10 3.26 11.81
C VAL A 274 -1.41 3.44 12.57
N ARG A 275 -1.89 2.39 13.20
CA ARG A 275 -3.02 2.46 14.13
C ARG A 275 -2.67 3.43 15.26
N ALA A 276 -3.62 4.30 15.63
CA ALA A 276 -3.38 5.44 16.52
C ALA A 276 -2.98 5.05 17.94
N ASP A 277 -3.36 3.84 18.38
CA ASP A 277 -3.16 3.30 19.73
C ASP A 277 -1.90 2.44 19.86
N LEU A 278 -1.07 2.30 18.81
CA LEU A 278 0.21 1.59 18.92
C LEU A 278 1.11 2.26 19.97
N PRO A 279 1.91 1.47 20.72
CA PRO A 279 2.83 2.01 21.72
C PRO A 279 3.82 3.03 21.12
N GLU A 280 4.05 4.13 21.82
CA GLU A 280 4.95 5.21 21.38
C GLU A 280 6.35 4.70 21.07
N ASP A 281 6.94 3.89 21.97
CA ASP A 281 8.30 3.36 21.77
C ASP A 281 8.40 2.41 20.58
N LEU A 282 7.33 1.64 20.29
CA LEU A 282 7.29 0.79 19.09
C LEU A 282 7.31 1.65 17.83
N VAL A 283 6.43 2.65 17.72
CA VAL A 283 6.36 3.51 16.53
C VAL A 283 7.62 4.36 16.39
N TYR A 284 8.23 4.78 17.50
CA TYR A 284 9.56 5.42 17.47
C TYR A 284 10.60 4.52 16.81
N GLN A 285 10.69 3.23 17.21
CA GLN A 285 11.64 2.29 16.62
C GLN A 285 11.34 2.02 15.13
N LEU A 286 10.06 1.83 14.78
CA LEU A 286 9.66 1.66 13.37
C LEU A 286 10.07 2.87 12.52
N THR A 287 9.85 4.08 13.03
CA THR A 287 10.24 5.33 12.35
C THR A 287 11.75 5.47 12.20
N LYS A 288 12.47 5.24 13.28
CA LYS A 288 13.94 5.30 13.30
C LYS A 288 14.55 4.33 12.28
N VAL A 289 14.15 3.08 12.30
CA VAL A 289 14.67 2.07 11.40
C VAL A 289 14.28 2.37 9.95
N LEU A 290 13.05 2.86 9.69
CA LEU A 290 12.61 3.25 8.35
C LEU A 290 13.58 4.24 7.69
N TYR A 291 14.01 5.28 8.40
CA TYR A 291 14.88 6.33 7.86
C TYR A 291 16.37 6.00 7.98
N GLU A 292 16.81 5.42 9.09
CA GLU A 292 18.24 5.13 9.30
C GLU A 292 18.73 3.92 8.50
N LYS A 293 17.81 3.01 8.14
CA LYS A 293 18.11 1.78 7.39
C LYS A 293 17.58 1.79 5.95
N LYS A 294 17.32 2.97 5.39
CA LYS A 294 16.78 3.11 4.04
C LYS A 294 17.62 2.40 2.97
N ASP A 295 18.94 2.34 3.14
CA ASP A 295 19.83 1.67 2.20
C ASP A 295 19.68 0.14 2.25
N GLU A 296 19.38 -0.44 3.42
CA GLU A 296 19.00 -1.85 3.55
C GLU A 296 17.64 -2.13 2.87
N ILE A 297 16.67 -1.22 3.02
CA ILE A 297 15.39 -1.29 2.32
C ILE A 297 15.61 -1.23 0.80
N ALA A 298 16.51 -0.34 0.34
CA ALA A 298 16.84 -0.16 -1.07
C ALA A 298 17.49 -1.41 -1.71
N GLN A 299 18.13 -2.27 -0.94
CA GLN A 299 18.61 -3.56 -1.42
C GLN A 299 17.45 -4.51 -1.75
N GLY A 300 16.32 -4.40 -1.06
CA GLY A 300 15.13 -5.20 -1.32
C GLY A 300 14.21 -4.58 -2.37
N HIS A 301 14.17 -3.24 -2.47
CA HIS A 301 13.35 -2.53 -3.45
C HIS A 301 13.88 -1.12 -3.70
N ASP A 302 14.13 -0.75 -4.98
CA ASP A 302 14.77 0.51 -5.37
C ASP A 302 14.09 1.77 -4.81
N ARG A 303 12.80 1.73 -4.52
CA ARG A 303 12.08 2.87 -3.91
C ARG A 303 12.56 3.18 -2.49
N GLY A 304 13.24 2.26 -1.83
CA GLY A 304 13.93 2.54 -0.56
C GLY A 304 14.89 3.73 -0.65
N ARG A 305 15.51 3.99 -1.82
CA ARG A 305 16.37 5.16 -2.07
C ARG A 305 15.63 6.49 -1.98
N GLN A 306 14.31 6.49 -2.16
CA GLN A 306 13.46 7.68 -2.12
C GLN A 306 12.96 8.02 -0.72
N ILE A 307 13.17 7.13 0.26
CA ILE A 307 12.89 7.41 1.67
C ILE A 307 13.85 8.50 2.13
N ASP A 308 13.30 9.68 2.38
CA ASP A 308 14.07 10.89 2.70
C ASP A 308 13.52 11.55 3.97
N LEU A 309 14.33 11.56 5.02
CA LEU A 309 13.95 12.15 6.30
C LEU A 309 13.59 13.64 6.18
N GLN A 310 14.26 14.39 5.29
CA GLN A 310 13.97 15.81 5.10
C GLN A 310 12.61 16.07 4.43
N LYS A 311 12.09 15.08 3.74
CA LYS A 311 10.78 15.11 3.06
C LYS A 311 9.71 14.30 3.79
N ALA A 312 10.04 13.76 4.96
CA ALA A 312 9.19 12.84 5.71
C ALA A 312 7.76 13.34 5.97
N LEU A 313 7.59 14.62 6.11
CA LEU A 313 6.30 15.25 6.43
C LEU A 313 5.68 16.04 5.25
N ALA A 314 6.26 15.92 4.05
CA ALA A 314 5.76 16.63 2.87
C ALA A 314 4.35 16.16 2.47
N GLY A 315 3.35 17.04 2.57
CA GLY A 315 1.96 16.73 2.25
C GLY A 315 1.25 15.87 3.32
N ILE A 316 1.82 15.70 4.51
CA ILE A 316 1.13 15.10 5.65
C ILE A 316 0.21 16.15 6.27
N THR A 317 -1.11 15.89 6.22
CA THR A 317 -2.16 16.75 6.77
C THR A 317 -2.89 16.12 7.95
N THR A 318 -2.59 14.86 8.23
CA THR A 318 -3.15 14.09 9.34
C THR A 318 -2.20 14.13 10.55
N PRO A 319 -2.70 13.90 11.78
CA PRO A 319 -1.83 13.88 12.95
C PRO A 319 -0.68 12.87 12.82
N VAL A 320 0.52 13.30 13.21
CA VAL A 320 1.69 12.44 13.31
C VAL A 320 1.61 11.62 14.60
N HIS A 321 2.04 10.35 14.55
CA HIS A 321 2.06 9.50 15.74
C HIS A 321 3.11 10.01 16.75
N PRO A 322 2.82 9.99 18.09
CA PRO A 322 3.76 10.50 19.10
C PRO A 322 5.16 9.88 19.00
N GLY A 323 5.26 8.58 18.75
CA GLY A 323 6.55 7.91 18.56
C GLY A 323 7.34 8.42 17.34
N ALA A 324 6.65 8.69 16.23
CA ALA A 324 7.28 9.32 15.07
C ALA A 324 7.68 10.77 15.37
N ALA A 325 6.80 11.53 16.03
CA ALA A 325 7.07 12.91 16.44
C ALA A 325 8.31 13.01 17.34
N LYS A 326 8.48 12.06 18.28
CA LYS A 326 9.67 11.97 19.13
C LYS A 326 10.95 11.81 18.32
N TYR A 327 10.96 10.91 17.34
CA TYR A 327 12.12 10.73 16.46
C TYR A 327 12.40 11.97 15.63
N TYR A 328 11.37 12.63 15.09
CA TYR A 328 11.52 13.88 14.35
C TYR A 328 12.11 15.01 15.19
N ALA A 329 11.66 15.14 16.44
CA ALA A 329 12.20 16.13 17.37
C ALA A 329 13.71 15.92 17.62
N GLU A 330 14.16 14.68 17.79
CA GLU A 330 15.58 14.33 17.94
C GLU A 330 16.41 14.70 16.68
N LYS A 331 15.80 14.66 15.50
CA LYS A 331 16.44 14.99 14.22
C LYS A 331 16.26 16.46 13.83
N GLY A 332 15.62 17.28 14.66
CA GLY A 332 15.37 18.70 14.38
C GLY A 332 14.32 18.95 13.30
N ILE A 333 13.49 17.95 12.96
CA ILE A 333 12.40 18.08 12.00
C ILE A 333 11.17 18.65 12.73
N LYS A 334 10.64 19.76 12.22
CA LYS A 334 9.42 20.38 12.76
C LYS A 334 8.18 19.69 12.21
N LEU A 335 7.21 19.44 13.08
CA LEU A 335 5.90 18.97 12.67
C LEU A 335 5.13 20.06 11.93
N PRO A 336 4.23 19.69 10.98
CA PRO A 336 3.41 20.63 10.22
C PRO A 336 2.36 21.35 11.09
#